data_0eed9de020fceee6c528a2a8accd06d8
#
_entry.id   0eed9de020fceee6c528a2a8accd06d8
#
_cell.length_a   1.000
_cell.length_b   1.000
_cell.length_c   1.000
_cell.angle_alpha   90.00
_cell.angle_beta   90.00
_cell.angle_gamma   90.00
#
_symmetry.space_group_name_H-M   'P 1'
#
loop_
_entity.id
_entity.type
_entity.pdbx_description
1 polymer ?
#
loop_
_entity_poly.entity_id
_entity_poly.type
_entity_poly.pdbx_seq_one_letter_code
_entity_poly.pdbx_strand_id
1 'polypeptide(L)'
;MARNKERLVLLLDVGPSMHSVLPEVESLCSMLLEKKLIYSKNDEVGVLIFGTQGTSNDLKNEMGGYDHITMLQDIKVVDGQIVDIMEALPRGTVNGDFLDAIVVGMDMLIKKYNDLYKGKKRLCLITNAINPIKDSLEGTKEDQVEIIAAQMVAKGIKMESIVVRGSLSQDADKRIMDENDNLLSIFSNRTSTRTVYVDSPISLLGAIKTRKVTPVTIFRGHLEISPQMKIKVWVYKRTQEEKFPTLKKYSEKAPATNKSATHQIKVDFEYKTEEGSSQVIPPEQRIKGYRYGPQVVPISAAELDSVKFKPEKGVKLLAFTDASNILRHYFMKDVYLFTAEPGNRKAALAVSAIARAMKEMNKVAILRCVWRQGQQNVVVGVLTPNISENVKIPDSFHFNVLPFVEDVREYQFPSLSSFPASCQPNEEQQKAADEFVQMLSLAPSGKQEAMLPEFTPNPVLTRFYRHLEVKSHKPDAAVPPLDETLRRITEPDPELLSQNKAIIDALHQQFHLKENPKLKKSARPRRVSREEPSGSNEDGNAADVSDAQAVNSV
;
A
#
# COMPACT_ATOMS: atom_id res chain seq x y z
N MET A 1 -3.61 25.23 -2.26
CA MET A 1 -3.91 24.11 -1.34
C MET A 1 -5.25 23.41 -1.60
N ALA A 2 -6.21 23.97 -2.31
CA ALA A 2 -7.52 23.33 -2.59
C ALA A 2 -7.52 22.15 -3.58
N ARG A 3 -6.48 21.96 -4.38
CA ARG A 3 -6.42 20.92 -5.44
C ARG A 3 -6.29 19.47 -4.95
N ASN A 4 -5.99 19.22 -3.68
CA ASN A 4 -5.72 17.87 -3.16
C ASN A 4 -6.80 17.33 -2.22
N LYS A 5 -7.84 18.09 -1.93
CA LYS A 5 -8.94 17.62 -1.07
C LYS A 5 -9.81 16.60 -1.82
N GLU A 6 -10.14 15.51 -1.15
CA GLU A 6 -11.04 14.47 -1.65
C GLU A 6 -12.42 14.62 -1.04
N ARG A 7 -13.46 14.39 -1.86
CA ARG A 7 -14.87 14.25 -1.45
C ARG A 7 -15.28 12.84 -1.81
N LEU A 8 -15.57 12.07 -0.80
CA LEU A 8 -15.93 10.68 -0.91
C LEU A 8 -17.37 10.49 -0.44
N VAL A 9 -18.17 9.76 -1.21
CA VAL A 9 -19.43 9.19 -0.72
C VAL A 9 -19.29 7.67 -0.70
N LEU A 10 -19.51 7.09 0.46
CA LEU A 10 -19.59 5.64 0.67
C LEU A 10 -21.01 5.20 0.39
N LEU A 11 -21.19 4.23 -0.51
CA LEU A 11 -22.45 3.60 -0.88
C LEU A 11 -22.39 2.16 -0.37
N LEU A 12 -23.10 1.86 0.71
CA LEU A 12 -22.98 0.59 1.44
C LEU A 12 -24.27 -0.21 1.31
N ASP A 13 -24.17 -1.40 0.76
CA ASP A 13 -25.24 -2.38 0.74
C ASP A 13 -25.40 -2.98 2.13
N VAL A 14 -26.56 -2.77 2.75
CA VAL A 14 -26.90 -3.33 4.07
C VAL A 14 -28.02 -4.36 3.98
N GLY A 15 -28.43 -4.74 2.78
CA GLY A 15 -29.48 -5.72 2.53
C GLY A 15 -29.19 -7.10 3.14
N PRO A 16 -30.21 -7.97 3.21
CA PRO A 16 -30.08 -9.28 3.87
C PRO A 16 -28.92 -10.14 3.37
N SER A 17 -28.63 -10.08 2.09
CA SER A 17 -27.56 -10.82 1.43
C SER A 17 -26.15 -10.41 1.87
N MET A 18 -26.00 -9.22 2.48
CA MET A 18 -24.72 -8.69 2.96
C MET A 18 -24.49 -8.90 4.46
N HIS A 19 -25.48 -9.35 5.22
CA HIS A 19 -25.41 -9.41 6.70
C HIS A 19 -24.23 -10.19 7.24
N SER A 20 -23.82 -11.27 6.58
CA SER A 20 -22.70 -12.11 7.02
C SER A 20 -21.33 -11.45 6.88
N VAL A 21 -21.20 -10.44 6.01
CA VAL A 21 -19.94 -9.73 5.75
C VAL A 21 -19.98 -8.26 6.21
N LEU A 22 -21.11 -7.82 6.74
CA LEU A 22 -21.25 -6.45 7.25
C LEU A 22 -20.23 -6.11 8.33
N PRO A 23 -19.86 -6.97 9.30
CA PRO A 23 -18.84 -6.67 10.29
C PRO A 23 -17.48 -6.32 9.65
N GLU A 24 -17.11 -7.02 8.57
CA GLU A 24 -15.88 -6.74 7.83
C GLU A 24 -15.99 -5.43 7.03
N VAL A 25 -17.16 -5.11 6.50
CA VAL A 25 -17.43 -3.81 5.83
C VAL A 25 -17.37 -2.66 6.84
N GLU A 26 -17.94 -2.83 8.03
CA GLU A 26 -17.85 -1.87 9.15
C GLU A 26 -16.38 -1.60 9.50
N SER A 27 -15.59 -2.67 9.75
CA SER A 27 -14.16 -2.58 10.05
C SER A 27 -13.37 -1.88 8.95
N LEU A 28 -13.67 -2.19 7.69
CA LEU A 28 -13.03 -1.58 6.53
C LEU A 28 -13.33 -0.08 6.42
N CYS A 29 -14.59 0.32 6.60
CA CYS A 29 -14.99 1.72 6.54
C CYS A 29 -14.42 2.52 7.70
N SER A 30 -14.44 1.98 8.92
CA SER A 30 -13.79 2.60 10.09
C SER A 30 -12.32 2.83 9.85
N MET A 31 -11.57 1.83 9.37
CA MET A 31 -10.16 1.97 9.02
C MET A 31 -9.92 3.03 7.93
N LEU A 32 -10.80 3.16 6.94
CA LEU A 32 -10.71 4.20 5.92
C LEU A 32 -10.84 5.60 6.53
N LEU A 33 -11.83 5.78 7.40
CA LEU A 33 -12.13 7.05 8.05
C LEU A 33 -11.02 7.47 9.02
N GLU A 34 -10.51 6.54 9.83
CA GLU A 34 -9.37 6.76 10.71
C GLU A 34 -8.12 7.24 9.96
N LYS A 35 -7.79 6.57 8.85
CA LYS A 35 -6.67 7.00 8.01
C LYS A 35 -6.90 8.39 7.41
N LYS A 36 -8.15 8.76 7.11
CA LYS A 36 -8.47 10.13 6.68
C LYS A 36 -8.31 11.13 7.81
N LEU A 37 -8.75 10.82 9.03
CA LEU A 37 -8.54 11.66 10.21
C LEU A 37 -7.05 11.98 10.44
N ILE A 38 -6.19 11.00 10.28
CA ILE A 38 -4.76 11.14 10.56
C ILE A 38 -4.02 11.86 9.43
N TYR A 39 -4.24 11.44 8.19
CA TYR A 39 -3.44 11.90 7.05
C TYR A 39 -4.10 12.97 6.18
N SER A 40 -5.41 13.10 6.23
CA SER A 40 -6.19 13.91 5.28
C SER A 40 -7.29 14.69 5.98
N LYS A 41 -6.96 15.35 7.08
CA LYS A 41 -7.89 16.07 7.99
C LYS A 41 -8.82 17.09 7.33
N ASN A 42 -8.68 17.36 6.05
CA ASN A 42 -9.55 18.26 5.28
C ASN A 42 -10.38 17.52 4.23
N ASP A 43 -10.27 16.19 4.15
CA ASP A 43 -11.14 15.39 3.28
C ASP A 43 -12.54 15.34 3.87
N GLU A 44 -13.52 15.25 3.01
CA GLU A 44 -14.93 15.22 3.38
C GLU A 44 -15.53 13.89 2.96
N VAL A 45 -16.37 13.32 3.83
CA VAL A 45 -17.02 12.03 3.58
C VAL A 45 -18.51 12.13 3.85
N GLY A 46 -19.31 11.56 2.96
CA GLY A 46 -20.73 11.27 3.14
C GLY A 46 -20.96 9.77 3.16
N VAL A 47 -22.02 9.33 3.83
CA VAL A 47 -22.39 7.92 3.95
C VAL A 47 -23.84 7.72 3.57
N LEU A 48 -24.03 6.82 2.63
CA LEU A 48 -25.32 6.41 2.11
C LEU A 48 -25.41 4.89 2.20
N ILE A 49 -26.51 4.41 2.76
CA ILE A 49 -26.81 2.97 2.83
C ILE A 49 -28.03 2.66 1.99
N PHE A 50 -28.05 1.47 1.40
CA PHE A 50 -29.18 1.00 0.59
C PHE A 50 -29.55 -0.45 0.94
N GLY A 51 -30.76 -0.86 0.61
CA GLY A 51 -31.36 -2.10 1.10
C GLY A 51 -32.05 -1.92 2.46
N THR A 52 -32.34 -0.70 2.88
CA THR A 52 -33.03 -0.34 4.12
C THR A 52 -34.54 -0.42 4.00
N GLN A 53 -35.23 -0.65 5.11
CA GLN A 53 -36.70 -0.60 5.13
C GLN A 53 -37.22 0.84 4.91
N GLY A 54 -36.55 1.82 5.51
CA GLY A 54 -36.88 3.23 5.35
C GLY A 54 -36.18 3.86 4.15
N THR A 55 -36.67 5.04 3.75
CA THR A 55 -36.08 5.85 2.69
C THR A 55 -35.91 7.28 3.20
N SER A 56 -34.68 7.79 3.10
CA SER A 56 -34.37 9.19 3.48
C SER A 56 -33.26 9.73 2.57
N ASN A 57 -33.66 10.35 1.46
CA ASN A 57 -32.75 11.02 0.54
C ASN A 57 -33.47 12.16 -0.21
N ASP A 58 -32.69 13.11 -0.72
CA ASP A 58 -33.22 14.32 -1.36
C ASP A 58 -33.94 14.02 -2.66
N LEU A 59 -33.46 13.09 -3.49
CA LEU A 59 -34.10 12.74 -4.76
C LEU A 59 -35.50 12.14 -4.55
N LYS A 60 -35.70 11.35 -3.49
CA LYS A 60 -37.03 10.85 -3.13
C LYS A 60 -38.00 11.99 -2.86
N ASN A 61 -37.54 13.01 -2.13
CA ASN A 61 -38.37 14.17 -1.77
C ASN A 61 -38.68 15.06 -2.98
N GLU A 62 -37.76 15.16 -3.93
CA GLU A 62 -37.87 16.05 -5.10
C GLU A 62 -38.62 15.41 -6.28
N MET A 63 -38.32 14.14 -6.57
CA MET A 63 -38.78 13.48 -7.83
C MET A 63 -39.58 12.21 -7.58
N GLY A 64 -39.55 11.66 -6.36
CA GLY A 64 -40.07 10.32 -6.07
C GLY A 64 -39.14 9.21 -6.57
N GLY A 65 -39.48 7.94 -6.32
CA GLY A 65 -38.58 6.82 -6.60
C GLY A 65 -37.42 6.74 -5.60
N TYR A 66 -36.30 6.09 -5.96
CA TYR A 66 -35.10 5.93 -5.13
C TYR A 66 -35.41 5.41 -3.72
N ASP A 67 -36.25 4.38 -3.66
CA ASP A 67 -36.71 3.75 -2.43
C ASP A 67 -35.63 2.90 -1.80
N HIS A 68 -35.73 2.68 -0.47
CA HIS A 68 -34.81 1.84 0.29
C HIS A 68 -33.36 2.34 0.34
N ILE A 69 -33.20 3.66 0.20
CA ILE A 69 -31.91 4.36 0.26
C ILE A 69 -31.98 5.44 1.33
N THR A 70 -31.07 5.37 2.28
CA THR A 70 -31.01 6.28 3.43
C THR A 70 -29.65 6.96 3.53
N MET A 71 -29.64 8.28 3.58
CA MET A 71 -28.46 9.07 3.87
C MET A 71 -28.20 9.06 5.39
N LEU A 72 -27.18 8.35 5.83
CA LEU A 72 -26.77 8.34 7.25
C LEU A 72 -25.99 9.58 7.62
N GLN A 73 -25.17 10.08 6.71
CA GLN A 73 -24.34 11.25 6.92
C GLN A 73 -24.19 12.04 5.63
N ASP A 74 -24.53 13.34 5.70
CA ASP A 74 -24.18 14.27 4.61
C ASP A 74 -22.66 14.47 4.55
N ILE A 75 -22.19 14.90 3.36
CA ILE A 75 -20.77 15.09 3.13
C ILE A 75 -20.25 16.19 4.06
N LYS A 76 -19.40 15.84 5.01
CA LYS A 76 -18.71 16.76 5.93
C LYS A 76 -17.27 16.33 6.15
N VAL A 77 -16.48 17.22 6.77
CA VAL A 77 -15.12 16.86 7.20
C VAL A 77 -15.20 15.69 8.18
N VAL A 78 -14.32 14.70 7.99
CA VAL A 78 -14.28 13.50 8.82
C VAL A 78 -14.02 13.88 10.28
N ASP A 79 -14.86 13.39 11.17
CA ASP A 79 -14.78 13.56 12.64
C ASP A 79 -14.98 12.20 13.33
N GLY A 80 -14.89 12.17 14.66
CA GLY A 80 -15.10 10.95 15.44
C GLY A 80 -16.52 10.38 15.29
N GLN A 81 -17.53 11.23 15.13
CA GLN A 81 -18.93 10.79 15.05
C GLN A 81 -19.20 9.90 13.84
N ILE A 82 -18.53 10.17 12.69
CA ILE A 82 -18.73 9.35 11.50
C ILE A 82 -18.11 7.95 11.66
N VAL A 83 -17.08 7.81 12.48
CA VAL A 83 -16.48 6.51 12.83
C VAL A 83 -17.45 5.71 13.68
N ASP A 84 -18.07 6.34 14.70
CA ASP A 84 -19.09 5.71 15.54
C ASP A 84 -20.30 5.19 14.72
N ILE A 85 -20.71 5.96 13.70
CA ILE A 85 -21.78 5.55 12.76
C ILE A 85 -21.38 4.28 11.98
N MET A 86 -20.10 4.14 11.63
CA MET A 86 -19.63 2.97 10.89
C MET A 86 -19.51 1.70 11.73
N GLU A 87 -19.33 1.81 13.04
CA GLU A 87 -19.25 0.65 13.93
C GLU A 87 -20.60 -0.05 14.17
N ALA A 88 -21.70 0.61 13.83
CA ALA A 88 -23.06 0.13 14.06
C ALA A 88 -23.96 0.39 12.86
N LEU A 89 -23.61 -0.16 11.68
CA LEU A 89 -24.46 -0.05 10.49
C LEU A 89 -25.80 -0.78 10.70
N PRO A 90 -26.92 -0.16 10.38
CA PRO A 90 -28.22 -0.83 10.49
C PRO A 90 -28.30 -2.02 9.51
N ARG A 91 -28.87 -3.12 9.98
CA ARG A 91 -29.17 -4.28 9.14
C ARG A 91 -30.42 -4.01 8.33
N GLY A 92 -30.30 -3.95 7.02
CA GLY A 92 -31.42 -3.74 6.12
C GLY A 92 -32.28 -5.00 5.95
N THR A 93 -33.52 -4.82 5.56
CA THR A 93 -34.50 -5.93 5.42
C THR A 93 -34.96 -6.14 3.99
N VAL A 94 -34.51 -5.31 3.06
CA VAL A 94 -34.92 -5.29 1.66
C VAL A 94 -33.71 -5.46 0.77
N ASN A 95 -33.90 -6.02 -0.42
CA ASN A 95 -32.86 -6.09 -1.42
C ASN A 95 -32.51 -4.68 -1.92
N GLY A 96 -31.22 -4.37 -1.97
CA GLY A 96 -30.73 -3.08 -2.40
C GLY A 96 -30.56 -2.99 -3.92
N ASP A 97 -30.86 -1.83 -4.49
CA ASP A 97 -30.56 -1.47 -5.86
C ASP A 97 -29.32 -0.57 -5.88
N PHE A 98 -28.19 -1.09 -6.37
CA PHE A 98 -26.93 -0.34 -6.37
C PHE A 98 -26.92 0.76 -7.44
N LEU A 99 -27.73 0.64 -8.51
CA LEU A 99 -27.79 1.65 -9.56
C LEU A 99 -28.49 2.92 -9.05
N ASP A 100 -29.62 2.76 -8.38
CA ASP A 100 -30.31 3.85 -7.68
C ASP A 100 -29.39 4.50 -6.64
N ALA A 101 -28.65 3.70 -5.87
CA ALA A 101 -27.69 4.21 -4.88
C ALA A 101 -26.56 5.04 -5.52
N ILE A 102 -26.05 4.64 -6.69
CA ILE A 102 -25.06 5.41 -7.45
C ILE A 102 -25.62 6.78 -7.84
N VAL A 103 -26.86 6.82 -8.34
CA VAL A 103 -27.52 8.08 -8.75
C VAL A 103 -27.69 9.01 -7.56
N VAL A 104 -28.20 8.53 -6.42
CA VAL A 104 -28.34 9.33 -5.19
C VAL A 104 -26.98 9.83 -4.69
N GLY A 105 -25.97 8.99 -4.69
CA GLY A 105 -24.61 9.39 -4.29
C GLY A 105 -23.97 10.42 -5.23
N MET A 106 -24.27 10.35 -6.53
CA MET A 106 -23.87 11.38 -7.48
C MET A 106 -24.56 12.71 -7.22
N ASP A 107 -25.88 12.68 -6.95
CA ASP A 107 -26.68 13.86 -6.64
C ASP A 107 -26.12 14.59 -5.41
N MET A 108 -25.81 13.87 -4.32
CA MET A 108 -25.15 14.42 -3.14
C MET A 108 -23.85 15.19 -3.49
N LEU A 109 -23.03 14.63 -4.40
CA LEU A 109 -21.79 15.29 -4.83
C LEU A 109 -22.03 16.49 -5.74
N ILE A 110 -23.04 16.43 -6.59
CA ILE A 110 -23.38 17.48 -7.57
C ILE A 110 -24.03 18.67 -6.85
N LYS A 111 -24.98 18.44 -5.95
CA LYS A 111 -25.66 19.50 -5.19
C LYS A 111 -24.70 20.25 -4.29
N LYS A 112 -23.81 19.54 -3.62
CA LYS A 112 -22.86 20.15 -2.68
C LYS A 112 -21.70 20.88 -3.37
N TYR A 113 -21.27 20.42 -4.55
CA TYR A 113 -20.10 20.96 -5.25
C TYR A 113 -20.43 21.27 -6.70
N ASN A 114 -20.49 22.54 -7.00
CA ASN A 114 -20.71 23.04 -8.34
C ASN A 114 -19.58 22.69 -9.32
N ASP A 115 -19.76 22.97 -10.61
CA ASP A 115 -18.83 22.62 -11.67
C ASP A 115 -17.48 23.39 -11.58
N LEU A 116 -17.41 24.50 -10.84
CA LEU A 116 -16.18 25.27 -10.61
C LEU A 116 -15.25 24.58 -9.60
N TYR A 117 -15.75 23.59 -8.88
CA TYR A 117 -14.96 22.88 -7.88
C TYR A 117 -13.91 21.95 -8.53
N LYS A 118 -12.61 22.26 -8.32
CA LYS A 118 -11.45 21.54 -8.90
C LYS A 118 -10.93 20.37 -8.02
N GLY A 119 -11.61 20.03 -6.93
CA GLY A 119 -11.23 18.92 -6.06
C GLY A 119 -11.64 17.55 -6.65
N LYS A 120 -11.19 16.48 -5.97
CA LYS A 120 -11.49 15.12 -6.38
C LYS A 120 -12.83 14.70 -5.81
N LYS A 121 -13.76 14.26 -6.66
CA LYS A 121 -15.05 13.68 -6.31
C LYS A 121 -14.95 12.16 -6.51
N ARG A 122 -15.32 11.37 -5.52
CA ARG A 122 -15.26 9.90 -5.58
C ARG A 122 -16.50 9.27 -4.96
N LEU A 123 -17.02 8.25 -5.61
CA LEU A 123 -17.97 7.28 -5.05
C LEU A 123 -17.22 5.99 -4.71
N CYS A 124 -17.59 5.35 -3.63
CA CYS A 124 -17.12 4.01 -3.28
C CYS A 124 -18.34 3.13 -2.99
N LEU A 125 -18.62 2.22 -3.91
CA LEU A 125 -19.69 1.25 -3.80
C LEU A 125 -19.17 -0.04 -3.18
N ILE A 126 -19.87 -0.54 -2.16
CA ILE A 126 -19.60 -1.86 -1.55
C ILE A 126 -20.92 -2.64 -1.57
N THR A 127 -20.95 -3.73 -2.32
CA THR A 127 -22.11 -4.61 -2.50
C THR A 127 -21.66 -6.01 -2.89
N ASN A 128 -22.52 -7.01 -2.78
CA ASN A 128 -22.30 -8.31 -3.40
C ASN A 128 -22.87 -8.41 -4.82
N ALA A 129 -23.70 -7.45 -5.24
CA ALA A 129 -24.30 -7.34 -6.56
C ALA A 129 -25.02 -8.63 -7.02
N ILE A 130 -25.71 -9.33 -6.09
CA ILE A 130 -26.50 -10.54 -6.39
C ILE A 130 -27.99 -10.27 -6.53
N ASN A 131 -28.45 -9.08 -6.18
CA ASN A 131 -29.85 -8.71 -6.23
C ASN A 131 -30.22 -8.13 -7.60
N PRO A 132 -31.46 -8.36 -8.07
CA PRO A 132 -31.92 -7.78 -9.33
C PRO A 132 -32.05 -6.26 -9.22
N ILE A 133 -31.68 -5.57 -10.29
CA ILE A 133 -31.87 -4.13 -10.43
C ILE A 133 -33.22 -3.90 -11.06
N LYS A 134 -33.91 -2.81 -10.67
CA LYS A 134 -35.16 -2.39 -11.27
C LYS A 134 -35.03 -2.16 -12.77
N ASP A 135 -36.09 -2.49 -13.51
CA ASP A 135 -36.10 -2.21 -14.93
C ASP A 135 -36.11 -0.71 -15.18
N SER A 136 -35.43 -0.30 -16.24
CA SER A 136 -35.44 1.10 -16.68
C SER A 136 -36.84 1.53 -17.15
N LEU A 137 -37.20 2.77 -16.83
CA LEU A 137 -38.46 3.36 -17.31
C LEU A 137 -38.41 3.63 -18.82
N GLU A 138 -37.25 3.93 -19.36
CA GLU A 138 -37.01 4.20 -20.78
C GLU A 138 -35.71 3.51 -21.23
N GLY A 139 -35.75 2.73 -22.29
CA GLY A 139 -34.59 2.00 -22.84
C GLY A 139 -34.22 0.76 -22.03
N THR A 140 -32.98 0.30 -22.24
CA THR A 140 -32.40 -0.85 -21.51
C THR A 140 -31.65 -0.40 -20.26
N LYS A 141 -31.36 -1.33 -19.35
CA LYS A 141 -30.52 -1.05 -18.17
C LYS A 141 -29.11 -0.59 -18.58
N GLU A 142 -28.59 -1.15 -19.66
CA GLU A 142 -27.31 -0.75 -20.25
C GLU A 142 -27.32 0.69 -20.73
N ASP A 143 -28.38 1.13 -21.40
CA ASP A 143 -28.56 2.53 -21.86
C ASP A 143 -28.57 3.48 -20.65
N GLN A 144 -29.28 3.11 -19.60
CA GLN A 144 -29.31 3.88 -18.35
C GLN A 144 -27.93 4.01 -17.72
N VAL A 145 -27.16 2.91 -17.64
CA VAL A 145 -25.78 2.91 -17.11
C VAL A 145 -24.86 3.76 -17.97
N GLU A 146 -25.01 3.74 -19.32
CA GLU A 146 -24.22 4.60 -20.21
C GLU A 146 -24.50 6.09 -19.96
N ILE A 147 -25.74 6.46 -19.74
CA ILE A 147 -26.14 7.86 -19.44
C ILE A 147 -25.51 8.28 -18.10
N ILE A 148 -25.63 7.44 -17.06
CA ILE A 148 -25.04 7.72 -15.74
C ILE A 148 -23.51 7.85 -15.85
N ALA A 149 -22.84 6.93 -16.57
CA ALA A 149 -21.41 6.97 -16.79
C ALA A 149 -20.96 8.25 -17.53
N ALA A 150 -21.72 8.69 -18.53
CA ALA A 150 -21.46 9.94 -19.24
C ALA A 150 -21.57 11.16 -18.32
N GLN A 151 -22.59 11.19 -17.45
CA GLN A 151 -22.75 12.23 -16.43
C GLN A 151 -21.59 12.22 -15.40
N MET A 152 -21.15 11.05 -14.94
CA MET A 152 -19.99 10.91 -14.05
C MET A 152 -18.74 11.53 -14.68
N VAL A 153 -18.49 11.26 -15.95
CA VAL A 153 -17.34 11.82 -16.69
C VAL A 153 -17.48 13.35 -16.80
N ALA A 154 -18.66 13.85 -17.19
CA ALA A 154 -18.92 15.28 -17.33
C ALA A 154 -18.72 16.04 -16.01
N LYS A 155 -19.13 15.47 -14.88
CA LYS A 155 -18.99 16.05 -13.53
C LYS A 155 -17.64 15.72 -12.84
N GLY A 156 -16.77 14.97 -13.50
CA GLY A 156 -15.44 14.59 -12.96
C GLY A 156 -15.51 13.69 -11.73
N ILE A 157 -16.57 12.89 -11.60
CA ILE A 157 -16.77 11.93 -10.52
C ILE A 157 -16.08 10.62 -10.89
N LYS A 158 -15.28 10.06 -9.98
CA LYS A 158 -14.67 8.75 -10.10
C LYS A 158 -15.38 7.78 -9.19
N MET A 159 -15.53 6.54 -9.65
CA MET A 159 -16.11 5.48 -8.84
C MET A 159 -15.11 4.36 -8.57
N GLU A 160 -15.23 3.73 -7.44
CA GLU A 160 -14.57 2.48 -7.07
C GLU A 160 -15.66 1.53 -6.59
N SER A 161 -15.77 0.37 -7.21
CA SER A 161 -16.77 -0.63 -6.86
C SER A 161 -16.05 -1.84 -6.26
N ILE A 162 -16.48 -2.26 -5.08
CA ILE A 162 -16.00 -3.46 -4.40
C ILE A 162 -17.16 -4.44 -4.37
N VAL A 163 -17.01 -5.52 -5.10
CA VAL A 163 -18.01 -6.57 -5.22
C VAL A 163 -17.58 -7.76 -4.37
N VAL A 164 -18.30 -8.00 -3.27
CA VAL A 164 -18.00 -9.08 -2.33
C VAL A 164 -18.70 -10.36 -2.81
N ARG A 165 -17.90 -11.37 -3.12
CA ARG A 165 -18.36 -12.69 -3.60
C ARG A 165 -18.05 -13.77 -2.55
N GLY A 166 -17.54 -14.90 -2.94
CA GLY A 166 -17.23 -16.05 -2.07
C GLY A 166 -18.48 -16.83 -1.68
N SER A 167 -18.64 -17.13 -0.42
CA SER A 167 -19.78 -17.92 0.10
C SER A 167 -21.14 -17.27 -0.16
N LEU A 168 -21.18 -15.94 -0.32
CA LEU A 168 -22.42 -15.18 -0.57
C LEU A 168 -23.05 -15.48 -1.94
N SER A 169 -22.26 -15.95 -2.89
CA SER A 169 -22.72 -16.17 -4.27
C SER A 169 -23.11 -17.61 -4.59
N GLN A 170 -23.02 -18.54 -3.62
CA GLN A 170 -23.26 -19.97 -3.88
C GLN A 170 -24.70 -20.29 -4.25
N ASP A 171 -25.67 -19.60 -3.63
CA ASP A 171 -27.10 -19.78 -3.87
C ASP A 171 -27.73 -18.67 -4.73
N ALA A 172 -26.91 -17.77 -5.30
CA ALA A 172 -27.40 -16.65 -6.08
C ALA A 172 -27.74 -17.04 -7.53
N ASP A 173 -28.74 -16.39 -8.12
CA ASP A 173 -29.07 -16.56 -9.54
C ASP A 173 -27.91 -16.06 -10.42
N LYS A 174 -27.28 -16.99 -11.11
CA LYS A 174 -26.13 -16.71 -11.97
C LYS A 174 -26.46 -15.70 -13.08
N ARG A 175 -27.68 -15.72 -13.60
CA ARG A 175 -28.10 -14.79 -14.67
C ARG A 175 -28.13 -13.35 -14.16
N ILE A 176 -28.65 -13.13 -12.94
CA ILE A 176 -28.68 -11.80 -12.30
C ILE A 176 -27.27 -11.33 -12.01
N MET A 177 -26.41 -12.22 -11.54
CA MET A 177 -25.00 -11.91 -11.29
C MET A 177 -24.26 -11.51 -12.57
N ASP A 178 -24.45 -12.27 -13.66
CA ASP A 178 -23.82 -11.97 -14.95
C ASP A 178 -24.34 -10.64 -15.54
N GLU A 179 -25.65 -10.34 -15.38
CA GLU A 179 -26.24 -9.07 -15.76
C GLU A 179 -25.62 -7.90 -14.97
N ASN A 180 -25.56 -8.00 -13.65
CA ASN A 180 -25.00 -6.98 -12.78
C ASN A 180 -23.49 -6.76 -13.04
N ASP A 181 -22.74 -7.83 -13.29
CA ASP A 181 -21.33 -7.76 -13.66
C ASP A 181 -21.14 -7.07 -15.03
N ASN A 182 -22.03 -7.32 -15.99
CA ASN A 182 -22.03 -6.60 -17.26
C ASN A 182 -22.26 -5.10 -17.04
N LEU A 183 -23.26 -4.70 -16.24
CA LEU A 183 -23.53 -3.30 -15.94
C LEU A 183 -22.34 -2.61 -15.26
N LEU A 184 -21.70 -3.25 -14.29
CA LEU A 184 -20.49 -2.74 -13.64
C LEU A 184 -19.29 -2.65 -14.61
N SER A 185 -19.20 -3.55 -15.59
CA SER A 185 -18.18 -3.52 -16.63
C SER A 185 -18.33 -2.31 -17.56
N ILE A 186 -19.57 -1.91 -17.88
CA ILE A 186 -19.85 -0.71 -18.67
C ILE A 186 -19.31 0.54 -17.96
N PHE A 187 -19.55 0.68 -16.64
CA PHE A 187 -18.93 1.75 -15.85
C PHE A 187 -17.39 1.73 -15.96
N SER A 188 -16.77 0.57 -15.83
CA SER A 188 -15.30 0.44 -15.92
C SER A 188 -14.77 0.83 -17.30
N ASN A 189 -15.49 0.52 -18.35
CA ASN A 189 -15.10 0.81 -19.73
C ASN A 189 -15.32 2.28 -20.12
N ARG A 190 -16.40 2.90 -19.67
CA ARG A 190 -16.79 4.28 -20.02
C ARG A 190 -16.17 5.34 -19.13
N THR A 191 -15.86 5.00 -17.88
CA THR A 191 -15.34 5.94 -16.89
C THR A 191 -13.94 5.56 -16.41
N SER A 192 -13.43 6.25 -15.39
CA SER A 192 -12.21 5.84 -14.65
C SER A 192 -12.58 4.98 -13.43
N THR A 193 -13.66 4.21 -13.52
CA THR A 193 -14.11 3.30 -12.47
C THR A 193 -13.18 2.09 -12.37
N ARG A 194 -12.91 1.66 -11.14
CA ARG A 194 -12.22 0.42 -10.83
C ARG A 194 -13.22 -0.51 -10.13
N THR A 195 -13.49 -1.66 -10.72
CA THR A 195 -14.25 -2.72 -10.07
C THR A 195 -13.27 -3.77 -9.54
N VAL A 196 -13.42 -4.15 -8.28
CA VAL A 196 -12.60 -5.15 -7.59
C VAL A 196 -13.54 -6.21 -7.04
N TYR A 197 -13.32 -7.45 -7.45
CA TYR A 197 -14.03 -8.61 -6.89
C TYR A 197 -13.22 -9.17 -5.73
N VAL A 198 -13.89 -9.53 -4.65
CA VAL A 198 -13.27 -9.95 -3.40
C VAL A 198 -13.99 -11.18 -2.87
N ASP A 199 -13.24 -12.25 -2.65
CA ASP A 199 -13.79 -13.52 -2.21
C ASP A 199 -13.49 -13.84 -0.73
N SER A 200 -12.68 -13.01 -0.07
CA SER A 200 -12.31 -13.22 1.33
C SER A 200 -12.34 -11.92 2.14
N PRO A 201 -12.60 -12.00 3.47
CA PRO A 201 -12.56 -10.83 4.35
C PRO A 201 -11.20 -10.11 4.35
N ILE A 202 -10.09 -10.84 4.20
CA ILE A 202 -8.74 -10.28 4.14
C ILE A 202 -8.57 -9.42 2.89
N SER A 203 -8.99 -9.93 1.74
CA SER A 203 -8.95 -9.19 0.47
C SER A 203 -9.86 -7.96 0.50
N LEU A 204 -10.98 -8.04 1.23
CA LEU A 204 -11.89 -6.92 1.43
C LEU A 204 -11.19 -5.76 2.15
N LEU A 205 -10.45 -6.02 3.23
CA LEU A 205 -9.71 -4.98 3.97
C LEU A 205 -8.68 -4.23 3.12
N GLY A 206 -8.12 -4.89 2.11
CA GLY A 206 -7.18 -4.29 1.17
C GLY A 206 -7.81 -3.66 -0.07
N ALA A 207 -9.06 -4.02 -0.38
CA ALA A 207 -9.72 -3.62 -1.62
C ALA A 207 -9.94 -2.10 -1.72
N ILE A 208 -10.26 -1.45 -0.61
CA ILE A 208 -10.37 0.02 -0.57
C ILE A 208 -8.98 0.65 -0.50
N LYS A 209 -8.71 1.56 -1.41
CA LYS A 209 -7.57 2.48 -1.26
C LYS A 209 -7.86 3.47 -0.14
N THR A 210 -7.54 3.09 1.08
CA THR A 210 -7.76 3.88 2.29
C THR A 210 -6.97 5.20 2.28
N ARG A 211 -5.91 5.25 1.49
CA ARG A 211 -5.12 6.47 1.28
C ARG A 211 -4.77 6.61 -0.19
N LYS A 212 -5.09 7.74 -0.78
CA LYS A 212 -4.58 8.10 -2.09
C LYS A 212 -3.14 8.54 -1.96
N VAL A 213 -2.21 7.59 -2.05
CA VAL A 213 -0.79 7.92 -2.12
C VAL A 213 -0.57 8.68 -3.41
N THR A 214 -0.32 9.99 -3.30
CA THR A 214 -0.01 10.81 -4.47
C THR A 214 1.33 10.34 -5.03
N PRO A 215 1.43 10.06 -6.33
CA PRO A 215 2.70 9.66 -6.93
C PRO A 215 3.77 10.72 -6.65
N VAL A 216 4.80 10.35 -5.91
CA VAL A 216 5.92 11.23 -5.63
C VAL A 216 6.82 11.24 -6.86
N THR A 217 6.87 12.40 -7.54
CA THR A 217 7.80 12.60 -8.66
C THR A 217 9.18 12.88 -8.09
N ILE A 218 10.14 12.04 -8.41
CA ILE A 218 11.53 12.17 -7.94
C ILE A 218 12.37 12.96 -8.93
N PHE A 219 12.11 12.73 -10.22
CA PHE A 219 12.88 13.35 -11.29
C PHE A 219 11.96 13.74 -12.45
N ARG A 220 12.22 14.91 -13.01
CA ARG A 220 11.66 15.40 -14.28
C ARG A 220 12.82 15.91 -15.10
N GLY A 221 13.06 15.30 -16.25
CA GLY A 221 14.19 15.68 -17.08
C GLY A 221 14.38 14.74 -18.26
N HIS A 222 15.59 14.65 -18.72
CA HIS A 222 15.94 13.83 -19.87
C HIS A 222 16.58 12.51 -19.43
N LEU A 223 16.13 11.42 -20.05
CA LEU A 223 16.88 10.19 -20.16
C LEU A 223 17.83 10.39 -21.35
N GLU A 224 19.10 10.53 -21.07
CA GLU A 224 20.16 10.69 -22.06
C GLU A 224 20.61 9.32 -22.55
N ILE A 225 20.35 9.02 -23.81
CA ILE A 225 20.77 7.79 -24.47
C ILE A 225 22.15 8.02 -25.11
N SER A 226 22.33 9.19 -25.71
CA SER A 226 23.60 9.72 -26.20
C SER A 226 23.62 11.26 -26.05
N PRO A 227 24.75 11.92 -26.23
CA PRO A 227 24.81 13.38 -26.15
C PRO A 227 23.79 14.11 -27.06
N GLN A 228 23.47 13.49 -28.20
CA GLN A 228 22.54 14.03 -29.21
C GLN A 228 21.11 13.49 -29.07
N MET A 229 20.90 12.39 -28.33
CA MET A 229 19.60 11.71 -28.20
C MET A 229 19.13 11.68 -26.76
N LYS A 230 18.10 12.48 -26.48
CA LYS A 230 17.53 12.65 -25.15
C LYS A 230 16.01 12.51 -25.19
N ILE A 231 15.44 11.71 -24.31
CA ILE A 231 13.99 11.50 -24.17
C ILE A 231 13.52 12.16 -22.88
N LYS A 232 12.50 13.01 -22.93
CA LYS A 232 11.90 13.60 -21.73
C LYS A 232 11.10 12.57 -20.96
N VAL A 233 11.47 12.34 -19.71
CA VAL A 233 10.86 11.37 -18.82
C VAL A 233 10.50 11.97 -17.47
N TRP A 234 9.48 11.41 -16.86
CA TRP A 234 9.13 11.63 -15.47
C TRP A 234 9.32 10.32 -14.69
N VAL A 235 9.91 10.44 -13.50
CA VAL A 235 10.21 9.29 -12.65
C VAL A 235 9.43 9.41 -11.36
N TYR A 236 8.67 8.38 -11.04
CA TYR A 236 7.84 8.29 -9.85
C TYR A 236 8.29 7.13 -8.97
N LYS A 237 8.11 7.25 -7.66
CA LYS A 237 8.13 6.07 -6.79
C LYS A 237 6.89 5.22 -7.05
N ARG A 238 7.08 3.93 -7.36
CA ARG A 238 5.98 2.96 -7.54
C ARG A 238 5.61 2.31 -6.22
N THR A 239 6.61 1.91 -5.44
CA THR A 239 6.46 1.35 -4.10
C THR A 239 7.31 2.12 -3.11
N GLN A 240 6.84 2.23 -1.89
CA GLN A 240 7.57 2.83 -0.77
C GLN A 240 7.02 2.23 0.52
N GLU A 241 7.92 1.92 1.45
CA GLU A 241 7.54 1.48 2.78
C GLU A 241 6.76 2.60 3.50
N GLU A 242 5.59 2.26 4.04
CA GLU A 242 4.83 3.16 4.90
C GLU A 242 5.35 3.04 6.34
N LYS A 243 5.74 4.16 6.90
CA LYS A 243 6.30 4.24 8.26
C LYS A 243 5.25 4.70 9.26
N PHE A 244 5.47 4.39 10.53
CA PHE A 244 4.69 4.96 11.61
C PHE A 244 4.68 6.50 11.53
N PRO A 245 3.55 7.15 11.89
CA PRO A 245 3.54 8.59 12.03
C PRO A 245 4.54 9.03 13.11
N THR A 246 5.25 10.13 12.86
CA THR A 246 6.20 10.68 13.82
C THR A 246 5.44 11.18 15.04
N LEU A 247 5.68 10.55 16.18
CA LEU A 247 5.12 10.97 17.46
C LEU A 247 5.92 12.16 17.99
N LYS A 248 5.22 13.22 18.37
CA LYS A 248 5.82 14.39 19.02
C LYS A 248 5.88 14.15 20.53
N LYS A 249 6.92 14.65 21.19
CA LYS A 249 7.04 14.61 22.65
C LYS A 249 6.24 15.75 23.26
N TYR A 250 5.41 15.42 24.25
CA TYR A 250 4.62 16.36 25.02
C TYR A 250 4.88 16.19 26.52
N SER A 251 4.64 17.23 27.29
CA SER A 251 4.72 17.18 28.76
C SER A 251 3.37 16.75 29.35
N GLU A 252 3.37 15.74 30.22
CA GLU A 252 2.17 15.32 30.97
C GLU A 252 1.72 16.37 31.97
N LYS A 253 2.64 17.25 32.42
CA LYS A 253 2.36 18.29 33.41
C LYS A 253 1.72 19.56 32.83
N ALA A 254 1.57 19.63 31.52
CA ALA A 254 0.98 20.80 30.87
C ALA A 254 -0.56 20.75 30.98
N PRO A 255 -1.25 21.86 31.33
CA PRO A 255 -2.70 21.87 31.48
C PRO A 255 -3.43 21.58 30.17
N ALA A 256 -4.49 20.77 30.23
CA ALA A 256 -5.29 20.33 29.09
C ALA A 256 -5.95 21.48 28.30
N THR A 257 -6.02 22.67 28.88
CA THR A 257 -6.66 23.86 28.31
C THR A 257 -5.84 24.52 27.18
N ASN A 258 -4.56 24.21 27.05
CA ASN A 258 -3.71 24.84 26.03
C ASN A 258 -3.00 23.78 25.17
N LYS A 259 -3.77 23.12 24.30
CA LYS A 259 -3.33 21.96 23.49
C LYS A 259 -2.31 22.26 22.42
N SER A 260 -2.01 23.50 22.07
CA SER A 260 -1.22 23.80 20.88
C SER A 260 0.17 24.36 21.10
N ALA A 261 0.46 25.04 22.20
CA ALA A 261 1.71 25.79 22.37
C ALA A 261 2.61 25.31 23.52
N THR A 262 2.05 24.81 24.62
CA THR A 262 2.79 24.56 25.87
C THR A 262 3.14 23.09 26.16
N HIS A 263 2.64 22.18 25.31
CA HIS A 263 2.77 20.73 25.53
C HIS A 263 3.95 20.11 24.79
N GLN A 264 4.42 20.74 23.71
CA GLN A 264 5.52 20.19 22.90
C GLN A 264 6.86 20.46 23.59
N ILE A 265 7.61 19.40 23.88
CA ILE A 265 8.94 19.48 24.47
C ILE A 265 9.95 19.75 23.37
N LYS A 266 10.80 20.76 23.56
CA LYS A 266 12.00 21.01 22.78
C LYS A 266 13.16 20.34 23.52
N VAL A 267 14.00 19.60 22.78
CA VAL A 267 15.20 18.98 23.32
C VAL A 267 16.41 19.72 22.78
N ASP A 268 17.23 20.23 23.67
CA ASP A 268 18.53 20.82 23.33
C ASP A 268 19.65 19.91 23.84
N PHE A 269 20.70 19.72 23.03
CA PHE A 269 21.83 18.86 23.34
C PHE A 269 23.06 19.68 23.66
N GLU A 270 23.69 19.37 24.78
CA GLU A 270 25.02 19.88 25.16
C GLU A 270 26.07 18.78 24.98
N TYR A 271 27.21 19.14 24.40
CA TYR A 271 28.35 18.25 24.29
C TYR A 271 29.38 18.62 25.35
N LYS A 272 29.81 17.64 26.13
CA LYS A 272 30.76 17.82 27.21
C LYS A 272 31.99 16.93 27.00
N THR A 273 33.15 17.35 27.54
CA THR A 273 34.33 16.51 27.55
C THR A 273 34.18 15.35 28.55
N GLU A 274 34.69 14.19 28.22
CA GLU A 274 34.65 12.99 29.07
C GLU A 274 35.63 13.07 30.24
N GLU A 275 36.71 13.87 30.13
CA GLU A 275 37.78 13.96 31.10
C GLU A 275 37.62 15.15 32.06
N GLY A 276 37.54 14.86 33.34
CA GLY A 276 37.84 15.70 34.54
C GLY A 276 36.97 16.90 34.84
N SER A 277 36.72 17.80 33.96
CA SER A 277 35.79 18.91 34.11
C SER A 277 34.75 18.85 33.03
N SER A 278 33.49 18.69 33.41
CA SER A 278 32.35 18.62 32.51
C SER A 278 32.12 19.95 31.75
N GLN A 279 33.13 20.36 31.00
CA GLN A 279 33.11 21.63 30.23
C GLN A 279 32.32 21.45 28.95
N VAL A 280 31.37 22.34 28.73
CA VAL A 280 30.58 22.37 27.50
C VAL A 280 31.44 22.79 26.31
N ILE A 281 31.48 22.00 25.25
CA ILE A 281 32.23 22.28 24.04
C ILE A 281 31.32 23.05 23.06
N PRO A 282 31.67 24.29 22.72
CA PRO A 282 30.90 25.07 21.76
C PRO A 282 30.98 24.45 20.34
N PRO A 283 29.98 24.70 19.46
CA PRO A 283 29.90 24.09 18.13
C PRO A 283 31.15 24.30 17.26
N GLU A 284 31.83 25.45 17.39
CA GLU A 284 33.01 25.83 16.61
C GLU A 284 34.25 24.98 16.97
N GLN A 285 34.27 24.42 18.16
CA GLN A 285 35.36 23.57 18.65
C GLN A 285 35.12 22.07 18.41
N ARG A 286 34.00 21.73 17.78
CA ARG A 286 33.64 20.33 17.46
C ARG A 286 34.20 19.97 16.10
N ILE A 287 35.07 18.96 16.05
CA ILE A 287 35.57 18.38 14.80
C ILE A 287 35.10 16.93 14.70
N LYS A 288 34.78 16.51 13.48
CA LYS A 288 34.47 15.10 13.20
C LYS A 288 35.80 14.35 12.99
N GLY A 289 35.91 13.17 13.56
CA GLY A 289 37.05 12.30 13.34
C GLY A 289 36.62 10.90 12.95
N TYR A 290 37.48 10.19 12.25
CA TYR A 290 37.29 8.78 11.89
C TYR A 290 38.35 7.93 12.61
N ARG A 291 37.93 6.84 13.20
CA ARG A 291 38.85 5.90 13.84
C ARG A 291 39.55 5.04 12.79
N TYR A 292 40.83 5.21 12.64
CA TYR A 292 41.69 4.44 11.73
C TYR A 292 42.67 3.60 12.54
N GLY A 293 42.34 2.34 12.79
CA GLY A 293 43.08 1.50 13.73
C GLY A 293 43.05 2.07 15.16
N PRO A 294 44.20 2.26 15.82
CA PRO A 294 44.28 2.84 17.15
C PRO A 294 44.15 4.38 17.15
N GLN A 295 44.27 5.03 16.00
CA GLN A 295 44.28 6.49 15.88
C GLN A 295 42.91 7.04 15.51
N VAL A 296 42.61 8.24 15.98
CA VAL A 296 41.46 9.05 15.50
C VAL A 296 42.01 10.12 14.57
N VAL A 297 41.61 10.07 13.32
CA VAL A 297 41.98 11.04 12.30
C VAL A 297 40.89 12.13 12.25
N PRO A 298 41.21 13.37 12.68
CA PRO A 298 40.25 14.45 12.59
C PRO A 298 40.07 14.88 11.12
N ILE A 299 38.85 15.17 10.74
CA ILE A 299 38.47 15.63 9.37
C ILE A 299 37.76 16.96 9.51
N SER A 300 38.34 18.00 8.97
CA SER A 300 37.68 19.31 8.92
C SER A 300 36.49 19.34 7.97
N ALA A 301 35.59 20.30 8.16
CA ALA A 301 34.45 20.47 7.27
C ALA A 301 34.86 20.77 5.82
N ALA A 302 35.97 21.51 5.63
CA ALA A 302 36.50 21.82 4.31
C ALA A 302 37.09 20.59 3.60
N GLU A 303 37.86 19.76 4.32
CA GLU A 303 38.36 18.48 3.80
C GLU A 303 37.22 17.54 3.46
N LEU A 304 36.23 17.39 4.35
CA LEU A 304 35.06 16.58 4.08
C LEU A 304 34.30 17.06 2.83
N ASP A 305 34.18 18.36 2.62
CA ASP A 305 33.53 18.91 1.43
C ASP A 305 34.35 18.69 0.16
N SER A 306 35.67 18.73 0.24
CA SER A 306 36.57 18.48 -0.90
C SER A 306 36.60 17.04 -1.35
N VAL A 307 36.45 16.08 -0.40
CA VAL A 307 36.39 14.63 -0.68
C VAL A 307 35.04 14.22 -1.27
N LYS A 308 33.97 15.02 -1.07
CA LYS A 308 32.65 14.67 -1.60
C LYS A 308 32.65 14.61 -3.12
N PHE A 309 32.18 13.48 -3.64
CA PHE A 309 31.90 13.36 -5.06
C PHE A 309 30.66 14.19 -5.41
N LYS A 310 30.80 15.15 -6.35
CA LYS A 310 29.72 16.07 -6.76
C LYS A 310 29.30 15.81 -8.22
N PRO A 311 28.60 14.69 -8.52
CA PRO A 311 28.22 14.35 -9.87
C PRO A 311 27.13 15.28 -10.40
N GLU A 312 27.13 15.51 -11.71
CA GLU A 312 26.07 16.26 -12.37
C GLU A 312 24.74 15.53 -12.29
N LYS A 313 23.66 16.31 -12.01
CA LYS A 313 22.29 15.81 -12.07
C LYS A 313 21.97 15.30 -13.47
N GLY A 314 21.38 14.10 -13.56
CA GLY A 314 20.96 13.53 -14.82
C GLY A 314 20.69 12.03 -14.73
N VAL A 315 20.03 11.53 -15.75
CA VAL A 315 19.79 10.09 -15.97
C VAL A 315 20.42 9.71 -17.30
N LYS A 316 21.40 8.84 -17.27
CA LYS A 316 22.16 8.44 -18.45
C LYS A 316 22.09 6.92 -18.66
N LEU A 317 21.84 6.50 -19.88
CA LEU A 317 21.96 5.11 -20.29
C LEU A 317 23.44 4.74 -20.34
N LEU A 318 23.82 3.65 -19.70
CA LEU A 318 25.17 3.10 -19.76
C LEU A 318 25.27 2.01 -20.84
N ALA A 319 24.38 1.00 -20.76
CA ALA A 319 24.40 -0.14 -21.69
C ALA A 319 23.10 -0.93 -21.58
N PHE A 320 22.95 -1.94 -22.45
CA PHE A 320 21.95 -3.00 -22.36
C PHE A 320 22.63 -4.32 -22.01
N THR A 321 21.93 -5.15 -21.23
CA THR A 321 22.38 -6.51 -20.90
C THR A 321 21.21 -7.48 -20.97
N ASP A 322 21.49 -8.79 -20.99
CA ASP A 322 20.46 -9.81 -20.91
C ASP A 322 19.74 -9.77 -19.57
N ALA A 323 18.44 -9.95 -19.57
CA ALA A 323 17.64 -9.94 -18.33
C ALA A 323 18.10 -11.03 -17.34
N SER A 324 18.63 -12.15 -17.84
CA SER A 324 19.19 -13.26 -17.04
C SER A 324 20.42 -12.88 -16.22
N ASN A 325 21.16 -11.84 -16.64
CA ASN A 325 22.35 -11.38 -15.92
C ASN A 325 22.00 -10.60 -14.65
N ILE A 326 20.74 -10.16 -14.52
CA ILE A 326 20.27 -9.39 -13.36
C ILE A 326 19.43 -10.29 -12.48
N LEU A 327 20.08 -10.90 -11.50
CA LEU A 327 19.41 -11.79 -10.57
C LEU A 327 18.50 -11.01 -9.60
N ARG A 328 17.40 -11.61 -9.19
CA ARG A 328 16.37 -10.95 -8.39
C ARG A 328 16.89 -10.41 -7.05
N HIS A 329 17.87 -11.05 -6.44
CA HIS A 329 18.46 -10.61 -5.17
C HIS A 329 19.33 -9.34 -5.30
N TYR A 330 19.62 -8.87 -6.52
CA TYR A 330 20.28 -7.58 -6.76
C TYR A 330 19.33 -6.39 -6.71
N PHE A 331 18.01 -6.61 -6.64
CA PHE A 331 17.06 -5.51 -6.57
C PHE A 331 17.03 -4.90 -5.17
N MET A 332 17.50 -3.66 -5.07
CA MET A 332 17.58 -2.91 -3.83
C MET A 332 16.57 -1.79 -3.78
N LYS A 333 16.14 -1.44 -2.56
CA LYS A 333 15.30 -0.27 -2.26
C LYS A 333 13.94 -0.28 -2.98
N ASP A 334 13.38 0.92 -3.13
CA ASP A 334 12.08 1.15 -3.75
C ASP A 334 12.11 0.86 -5.26
N VAL A 335 10.95 0.51 -5.81
CA VAL A 335 10.74 0.44 -7.25
C VAL A 335 10.32 1.80 -7.78
N TYR A 336 10.93 2.23 -8.87
CA TYR A 336 10.59 3.47 -9.55
C TYR A 336 9.93 3.19 -10.89
N LEU A 337 9.05 4.10 -11.31
CA LEU A 337 8.36 4.04 -12.60
C LEU A 337 8.86 5.19 -13.48
N PHE A 338 9.42 4.84 -14.61
CA PHE A 338 9.81 5.77 -15.67
C PHE A 338 8.72 5.84 -16.72
N THR A 339 8.18 7.02 -16.94
CA THR A 339 7.18 7.28 -17.99
C THR A 339 7.64 8.40 -18.88
N ALA A 340 7.13 8.45 -20.09
CA ALA A 340 7.28 9.62 -20.92
C ALA A 340 6.66 10.86 -20.24
N GLU A 341 7.18 12.05 -20.55
CA GLU A 341 6.57 13.31 -20.11
C GLU A 341 5.10 13.37 -20.55
N PRO A 342 4.14 13.62 -19.65
CA PRO A 342 2.72 13.70 -20.01
C PRO A 342 2.48 14.76 -21.09
N GLY A 343 1.70 14.39 -22.13
CA GLY A 343 1.39 15.26 -23.27
C GLY A 343 2.46 15.29 -24.36
N ASN A 344 3.64 14.72 -24.14
CA ASN A 344 4.71 14.66 -25.13
C ASN A 344 4.62 13.39 -25.99
N ARG A 345 3.93 13.46 -27.11
CA ARG A 345 3.71 12.31 -28.02
C ARG A 345 5.00 11.69 -28.55
N LYS A 346 6.01 12.51 -28.86
CA LYS A 346 7.30 12.00 -29.36
C LYS A 346 8.05 11.21 -28.29
N ALA A 347 8.04 11.70 -27.05
CA ALA A 347 8.63 10.97 -25.93
C ALA A 347 7.87 9.68 -25.63
N ALA A 348 6.53 9.68 -25.69
CA ALA A 348 5.71 8.48 -25.48
C ALA A 348 6.01 7.41 -26.54
N LEU A 349 6.10 7.81 -27.82
CA LEU A 349 6.45 6.91 -28.92
C LEU A 349 7.84 6.31 -28.73
N ALA A 350 8.84 7.11 -28.36
CA ALA A 350 10.20 6.64 -28.13
C ALA A 350 10.30 5.66 -26.94
N VAL A 351 9.62 5.97 -25.84
CA VAL A 351 9.55 5.08 -24.65
C VAL A 351 8.92 3.75 -25.03
N SER A 352 7.77 3.77 -25.75
CA SER A 352 7.08 2.55 -26.19
C SER A 352 7.95 1.71 -27.12
N ALA A 353 8.58 2.32 -28.12
CA ALA A 353 9.43 1.60 -29.07
C ALA A 353 10.61 0.91 -28.37
N ILE A 354 11.30 1.62 -27.45
CA ILE A 354 12.44 1.06 -26.71
C ILE A 354 11.96 -0.05 -25.77
N ALA A 355 10.83 0.15 -25.05
CA ALA A 355 10.30 -0.86 -24.13
C ALA A 355 9.95 -2.16 -24.88
N ARG A 356 9.30 -2.06 -26.03
CA ARG A 356 8.94 -3.22 -26.86
C ARG A 356 10.17 -3.94 -27.40
N ALA A 357 11.14 -3.21 -27.94
CA ALA A 357 12.39 -3.79 -28.42
C ALA A 357 13.15 -4.51 -27.29
N MET A 358 13.25 -3.91 -26.11
CA MET A 358 13.86 -4.55 -24.94
C MET A 358 13.13 -5.82 -24.53
N LYS A 359 11.79 -5.83 -24.56
CA LYS A 359 10.97 -6.99 -24.22
C LYS A 359 11.17 -8.12 -25.22
N GLU A 360 11.13 -7.81 -26.53
CA GLU A 360 11.32 -8.77 -27.63
C GLU A 360 12.71 -9.41 -27.59
N MET A 361 13.73 -8.61 -27.34
CA MET A 361 15.12 -9.06 -27.27
C MET A 361 15.52 -9.63 -25.90
N ASN A 362 14.61 -9.70 -24.93
CA ASN A 362 14.87 -10.09 -23.54
C ASN A 362 16.05 -9.31 -22.90
N LYS A 363 16.13 -8.01 -23.17
CA LYS A 363 17.18 -7.12 -22.67
C LYS A 363 16.63 -6.17 -21.60
N VAL A 364 17.54 -5.75 -20.73
CA VAL A 364 17.32 -4.68 -19.73
C VAL A 364 18.39 -3.61 -19.89
N ALA A 365 18.08 -2.38 -19.51
CA ALA A 365 19.02 -1.28 -19.61
C ALA A 365 19.65 -0.95 -18.27
N ILE A 366 20.93 -0.65 -18.24
CA ILE A 366 21.66 -0.16 -17.06
C ILE A 366 21.74 1.35 -17.13
N LEU A 367 21.27 2.01 -16.08
CA LEU A 367 21.26 3.46 -15.96
C LEU A 367 22.14 3.96 -14.82
N ARG A 368 22.75 5.12 -15.04
CA ARG A 368 23.34 5.95 -14.00
C ARG A 368 22.40 7.11 -13.70
N CYS A 369 22.01 7.26 -12.44
CA CYS A 369 21.04 8.26 -11.99
C CYS A 369 21.63 9.16 -10.90
N VAL A 370 21.42 10.48 -11.06
CA VAL A 370 21.61 11.50 -10.02
C VAL A 370 20.36 12.37 -10.04
N TRP A 371 19.52 12.21 -9.01
CA TRP A 371 18.17 12.76 -9.00
C TRP A 371 18.11 14.27 -8.75
N ARG A 372 19.04 14.79 -7.93
CA ARG A 372 19.06 16.20 -7.49
C ARG A 372 20.44 16.81 -7.68
N GLN A 373 20.46 18.11 -7.94
CA GLN A 373 21.70 18.88 -7.93
C GLN A 373 22.30 18.87 -6.52
N GLY A 374 23.60 18.66 -6.41
CA GLY A 374 24.32 18.56 -5.13
C GLY A 374 24.17 17.21 -4.42
N GLN A 375 23.47 16.24 -5.02
CA GLN A 375 23.45 14.86 -4.52
C GLN A 375 24.84 14.24 -4.66
N GLN A 376 25.36 13.70 -3.56
CA GLN A 376 26.70 13.09 -3.53
C GLN A 376 26.71 11.64 -4.05
N ASN A 377 25.56 10.97 -3.96
CA ASN A 377 25.43 9.57 -4.33
C ASN A 377 25.03 9.40 -5.79
N VAL A 378 25.78 8.60 -6.52
CA VAL A 378 25.39 8.07 -7.81
C VAL A 378 24.58 6.78 -7.58
N VAL A 379 23.47 6.66 -8.26
CA VAL A 379 22.64 5.46 -8.25
C VAL A 379 22.82 4.75 -9.58
N VAL A 380 23.30 3.53 -9.56
CA VAL A 380 23.28 2.63 -10.71
C VAL A 380 22.09 1.69 -10.55
N GLY A 381 21.36 1.47 -11.63
CA GLY A 381 20.18 0.61 -11.54
C GLY A 381 19.78 0.04 -12.90
N VAL A 382 18.86 -0.89 -12.84
CA VAL A 382 18.32 -1.60 -13.99
C VAL A 382 16.95 -1.07 -14.37
N LEU A 383 16.74 -0.84 -15.65
CA LEU A 383 15.48 -0.44 -16.25
C LEU A 383 14.88 -1.65 -16.97
N THR A 384 13.75 -2.14 -16.49
CA THR A 384 13.03 -3.29 -17.03
C THR A 384 11.80 -2.81 -17.81
N PRO A 385 11.55 -3.30 -19.03
CA PRO A 385 10.40 -2.89 -19.82
C PRO A 385 9.08 -3.32 -19.16
N ASN A 386 8.10 -2.41 -19.15
CA ASN A 386 6.74 -2.62 -18.67
C ASN A 386 5.77 -2.21 -19.78
N ILE A 387 5.32 -3.19 -20.55
CA ILE A 387 4.39 -3.00 -21.65
C ILE A 387 2.98 -3.14 -21.11
N SER A 388 2.12 -2.19 -21.43
CA SER A 388 0.73 -2.21 -21.02
C SER A 388 -0.13 -2.97 -22.05
N GLU A 389 -0.91 -3.92 -21.58
CA GLU A 389 -1.94 -4.57 -22.38
C GLU A 389 -3.15 -3.65 -22.61
N ASN A 390 -3.34 -2.68 -21.72
CA ASN A 390 -4.43 -1.72 -21.82
C ASN A 390 -4.01 -0.51 -22.68
N VAL A 391 -4.72 -0.29 -23.78
CA VAL A 391 -4.47 0.81 -24.73
C VAL A 391 -4.51 2.21 -24.06
N LYS A 392 -5.22 2.35 -22.94
CA LYS A 392 -5.33 3.62 -22.19
C LYS A 392 -4.11 3.91 -21.29
N ILE A 393 -3.24 2.93 -21.05
CA ILE A 393 -2.06 3.06 -20.19
C ILE A 393 -0.81 3.04 -21.06
N PRO A 394 0.03 4.09 -21.04
CA PRO A 394 1.22 4.13 -21.85
C PRO A 394 2.27 3.09 -21.37
N ASP A 395 3.05 2.57 -22.30
CA ASP A 395 4.21 1.76 -21.99
C ASP A 395 5.19 2.56 -21.12
N SER A 396 5.90 1.88 -20.25
CA SER A 396 6.76 2.48 -19.23
C SER A 396 7.91 1.54 -18.88
N PHE A 397 8.74 1.93 -17.92
CA PHE A 397 9.77 1.04 -17.39
C PHE A 397 9.70 1.01 -15.87
N HIS A 398 9.99 -0.16 -15.29
CA HIS A 398 10.33 -0.29 -13.88
C HIS A 398 11.84 -0.12 -13.71
N PHE A 399 12.24 0.63 -12.71
CA PHE A 399 13.64 0.84 -12.37
C PHE A 399 13.90 0.38 -10.93
N ASN A 400 14.91 -0.46 -10.79
CA ASN A 400 15.40 -0.96 -9.50
C ASN A 400 16.87 -0.57 -9.34
N VAL A 401 17.22 -0.17 -8.13
CA VAL A 401 18.62 0.13 -7.78
C VAL A 401 19.39 -1.19 -7.71
N LEU A 402 20.58 -1.21 -8.28
CA LEU A 402 21.52 -2.33 -8.18
C LEU A 402 22.54 -2.09 -7.06
N PRO A 403 23.06 -3.16 -6.46
CA PRO A 403 24.11 -3.08 -5.46
C PRO A 403 25.46 -2.74 -6.11
N PHE A 404 26.34 -2.13 -5.33
CA PHE A 404 27.77 -2.15 -5.58
C PHE A 404 28.38 -3.42 -4.96
N VAL A 405 29.64 -3.69 -5.26
CA VAL A 405 30.33 -4.90 -4.76
C VAL A 405 30.32 -4.98 -3.23
N GLU A 406 30.40 -3.84 -2.56
CA GLU A 406 30.39 -3.73 -1.10
C GLU A 406 29.02 -4.03 -0.46
N ASP A 407 27.94 -3.97 -1.26
CA ASP A 407 26.57 -4.26 -0.82
C ASP A 407 26.24 -5.75 -0.92
N VAL A 408 26.99 -6.52 -1.73
CA VAL A 408 26.76 -7.95 -1.96
C VAL A 408 27.40 -8.78 -0.85
N ARG A 409 26.64 -9.72 -0.31
CA ARG A 409 27.12 -10.69 0.68
C ARG A 409 27.26 -12.04 0.02
N GLU A 410 28.47 -12.58 0.07
CA GLU A 410 28.75 -13.92 -0.41
C GLU A 410 28.60 -14.94 0.72
N TYR A 411 27.88 -16.00 0.46
CA TYR A 411 27.71 -17.13 1.35
C TYR A 411 28.33 -18.36 0.73
N GLN A 412 29.20 -19.03 1.49
CA GLN A 412 29.78 -20.30 1.07
C GLN A 412 28.97 -21.43 1.71
N PHE A 413 28.06 -22.00 0.93
CA PHE A 413 27.35 -23.21 1.33
C PHE A 413 27.91 -24.41 0.56
N PRO A 414 28.07 -25.57 1.20
CA PRO A 414 28.41 -26.79 0.48
C PRO A 414 27.27 -27.13 -0.48
N SER A 415 27.64 -27.54 -1.70
CA SER A 415 26.64 -27.95 -2.69
C SER A 415 25.99 -29.26 -2.25
N LEU A 416 24.66 -29.34 -2.28
CA LEU A 416 23.92 -30.59 -2.03
C LEU A 416 24.31 -31.68 -3.02
N SER A 417 24.73 -31.36 -4.24
CA SER A 417 25.19 -32.34 -5.23
C SER A 417 26.48 -33.05 -4.85
N SER A 418 27.26 -32.49 -3.92
CA SER A 418 28.49 -33.12 -3.39
C SER A 418 28.20 -34.09 -2.21
N PHE A 419 26.98 -34.12 -1.70
CA PHE A 419 26.59 -35.06 -0.65
C PHE A 419 26.16 -36.41 -1.22
N PRO A 420 26.28 -37.51 -0.45
CA PRO A 420 25.74 -38.81 -0.84
C PRO A 420 24.24 -38.74 -1.16
N ALA A 421 23.75 -39.65 -2.00
CA ALA A 421 22.33 -39.70 -2.36
C ALA A 421 21.40 -39.82 -1.13
N SER A 422 21.89 -40.40 -0.04
CA SER A 422 21.14 -40.47 1.24
C SER A 422 20.92 -39.10 1.92
N CYS A 423 21.65 -38.07 1.50
CA CYS A 423 21.48 -36.69 2.00
C CYS A 423 20.69 -35.81 1.00
N GLN A 424 20.20 -36.38 -0.08
CA GLN A 424 19.35 -35.72 -1.05
C GLN A 424 17.91 -36.18 -0.88
N PRO A 425 16.90 -35.35 -1.17
CA PRO A 425 15.50 -35.76 -1.09
C PRO A 425 15.23 -36.95 -2.00
N ASN A 426 14.58 -37.98 -1.48
CA ASN A 426 14.08 -39.10 -2.25
C ASN A 426 12.70 -38.78 -2.84
N GLU A 427 12.17 -39.67 -3.70
CA GLU A 427 10.88 -39.46 -4.37
C GLU A 427 9.70 -39.34 -3.38
N GLU A 428 9.70 -40.07 -2.30
CA GLU A 428 8.64 -40.02 -1.27
C GLU A 428 8.69 -38.70 -0.50
N GLN A 429 9.89 -38.21 -0.18
CA GLN A 429 10.10 -36.92 0.47
C GLN A 429 9.69 -35.77 -0.46
N GLN A 430 10.03 -35.88 -1.76
CA GLN A 430 9.63 -34.87 -2.73
C GLN A 430 8.11 -34.84 -2.88
N LYS A 431 7.45 -36.01 -2.98
CA LYS A 431 5.99 -36.10 -3.05
C LYS A 431 5.30 -35.48 -1.83
N ALA A 432 5.79 -35.79 -0.63
CA ALA A 432 5.24 -35.20 0.59
C ALA A 432 5.41 -33.66 0.63
N ALA A 433 6.53 -33.16 0.13
CA ALA A 433 6.77 -31.72 0.01
C ALA A 433 5.84 -31.08 -1.04
N ASP A 434 5.62 -31.72 -2.18
CA ASP A 434 4.75 -31.24 -3.24
C ASP A 434 3.28 -31.16 -2.75
N GLU A 435 2.80 -32.18 -2.05
CA GLU A 435 1.46 -32.22 -1.43
C GLU A 435 1.31 -31.09 -0.40
N PHE A 436 2.33 -30.84 0.43
CA PHE A 436 2.33 -29.75 1.41
C PHE A 436 2.29 -28.37 0.76
N VAL A 437 3.08 -28.15 -0.30
CA VAL A 437 3.07 -26.90 -1.07
C VAL A 437 1.71 -26.69 -1.74
N GLN A 438 1.15 -27.73 -2.33
CA GLN A 438 -0.17 -27.67 -2.97
C GLN A 438 -1.29 -27.37 -1.96
N MET A 439 -1.23 -27.94 -0.77
CA MET A 439 -2.18 -27.69 0.31
C MET A 439 -2.22 -26.22 0.74
N LEU A 440 -1.05 -25.57 0.82
CA LEU A 440 -0.92 -24.15 1.23
C LEU A 440 -0.96 -23.19 0.05
N SER A 441 -1.39 -23.62 -1.12
CA SER A 441 -1.54 -22.74 -2.28
C SER A 441 -2.57 -21.65 -2.00
N LEU A 442 -2.16 -20.38 -2.17
CA LEU A 442 -3.06 -19.22 -2.03
C LEU A 442 -4.05 -19.10 -3.20
N ALA A 443 -3.76 -19.73 -4.32
CA ALA A 443 -4.63 -19.80 -5.50
C ALA A 443 -4.89 -21.26 -5.89
N PRO A 444 -5.68 -22.04 -5.13
CA PRO A 444 -6.07 -23.38 -5.53
C PRO A 444 -6.78 -23.37 -6.87
N SER A 445 -6.72 -24.47 -7.60
CA SER A 445 -7.32 -24.58 -8.93
C SER A 445 -8.79 -24.11 -8.93
N GLY A 446 -9.12 -23.14 -9.80
CA GLY A 446 -10.46 -22.55 -9.94
C GLY A 446 -10.83 -21.49 -8.90
N LYS A 447 -9.90 -21.06 -8.04
CA LYS A 447 -10.09 -19.96 -7.09
C LYS A 447 -9.15 -18.77 -7.37
N GLN A 448 -9.55 -17.60 -6.90
CA GLN A 448 -8.69 -16.41 -6.97
C GLN A 448 -7.60 -16.47 -5.90
N GLU A 449 -6.52 -15.72 -6.14
CA GLU A 449 -5.43 -15.53 -5.17
C GLU A 449 -5.94 -14.89 -3.88
N ALA A 450 -5.73 -15.56 -2.75
CA ALA A 450 -6.25 -15.14 -1.45
C ALA A 450 -5.50 -13.95 -0.84
N MET A 451 -4.20 -13.77 -1.15
CA MET A 451 -3.35 -12.74 -0.56
C MET A 451 -2.59 -11.95 -1.63
N LEU A 452 -3.30 -11.18 -2.45
CA LEU A 452 -2.64 -10.23 -3.33
C LEU A 452 -2.00 -9.10 -2.52
N PRO A 453 -0.71 -8.76 -2.74
CA PRO A 453 -0.02 -7.71 -2.00
C PRO A 453 -0.72 -6.35 -2.04
N GLU A 454 -1.41 -6.04 -3.14
CA GLU A 454 -2.15 -4.78 -3.29
C GLU A 454 -3.44 -4.73 -2.45
N PHE A 455 -3.93 -5.88 -1.94
CA PHE A 455 -5.11 -6.01 -1.10
C PHE A 455 -4.79 -6.47 0.32
N THR A 456 -3.53 -6.69 0.64
CA THR A 456 -3.11 -7.13 1.98
C THR A 456 -2.71 -5.92 2.82
N PRO A 457 -3.47 -5.57 3.88
CA PRO A 457 -3.16 -4.44 4.75
C PRO A 457 -1.96 -4.76 5.64
N ASN A 458 -1.20 -3.72 6.03
CA ASN A 458 -0.11 -3.88 6.99
C ASN A 458 -0.68 -4.08 8.40
N PRO A 459 -0.53 -5.28 9.02
CA PRO A 459 -1.17 -5.60 10.30
C PRO A 459 -0.63 -4.72 11.45
N VAL A 460 0.64 -4.34 11.38
CA VAL A 460 1.29 -3.52 12.42
C VAL A 460 0.71 -2.11 12.43
N LEU A 461 0.60 -1.48 11.25
CA LEU A 461 0.02 -0.15 11.12
C LEU A 461 -1.47 -0.15 11.45
N THR A 462 -2.21 -1.15 10.99
CA THR A 462 -3.66 -1.26 11.24
C THR A 462 -3.94 -1.40 12.73
N ARG A 463 -3.19 -2.26 13.44
CA ARG A 463 -3.31 -2.41 14.90
C ARG A 463 -3.01 -1.10 15.64
N PHE A 464 -1.99 -0.37 15.20
CA PHE A 464 -1.63 0.91 15.80
C PHE A 464 -2.73 1.95 15.65
N TYR A 465 -3.33 2.08 14.47
CA TYR A 465 -4.41 3.02 14.23
C TYR A 465 -5.66 2.68 15.02
N ARG A 466 -6.02 1.40 15.09
CA ARG A 466 -7.15 0.94 15.92
C ARG A 466 -6.92 1.25 17.40
N HIS A 467 -5.69 1.11 17.91
CA HIS A 467 -5.38 1.51 19.28
C HIS A 467 -5.51 3.02 19.48
N LEU A 468 -5.06 3.84 18.54
CA LEU A 468 -5.23 5.30 18.60
C LEU A 468 -6.70 5.72 18.65
N GLU A 469 -7.54 5.06 17.85
CA GLU A 469 -8.98 5.28 17.84
C GLU A 469 -9.58 4.99 19.21
N VAL A 470 -9.44 3.75 19.70
CA VAL A 470 -9.98 3.34 21.01
C VAL A 470 -9.51 4.29 22.13
N LYS A 471 -8.23 4.69 22.09
CA LYS A 471 -7.67 5.61 23.08
C LYS A 471 -8.18 7.05 22.94
N SER A 472 -8.60 7.47 21.74
CA SER A 472 -9.19 8.81 21.52
C SER A 472 -10.56 8.95 22.19
N HIS A 473 -11.33 7.86 22.23
CA HIS A 473 -12.65 7.81 22.89
C HIS A 473 -12.55 7.47 24.38
N LYS A 474 -11.63 6.58 24.75
CA LYS A 474 -11.39 6.12 26.12
C LYS A 474 -9.90 6.22 26.45
N PRO A 475 -9.45 7.32 27.09
CA PRO A 475 -8.02 7.55 27.38
C PRO A 475 -7.33 6.42 28.15
N ASP A 476 -8.08 5.73 29.02
CA ASP A 476 -7.60 4.64 29.87
C ASP A 476 -7.84 3.24 29.28
N ALA A 477 -8.26 3.15 28.01
CA ALA A 477 -8.53 1.88 27.38
C ALA A 477 -7.25 1.04 27.25
N ALA A 478 -7.37 -0.25 27.57
CA ALA A 478 -6.31 -1.22 27.34
C ALA A 478 -6.05 -1.40 25.83
N VAL A 479 -4.84 -1.82 25.49
CA VAL A 479 -4.50 -2.13 24.11
C VAL A 479 -5.37 -3.31 23.65
N PRO A 480 -6.16 -3.17 22.56
CA PRO A 480 -7.01 -4.25 22.08
C PRO A 480 -6.19 -5.47 21.65
N PRO A 481 -6.73 -6.68 21.79
CA PRO A 481 -6.09 -7.88 21.25
C PRO A 481 -5.91 -7.75 19.72
N LEU A 482 -5.04 -8.58 19.16
CA LEU A 482 -4.90 -8.64 17.71
C LEU A 482 -6.21 -9.15 17.10
N ASP A 483 -6.74 -8.42 16.14
CA ASP A 483 -7.93 -8.78 15.38
C ASP A 483 -7.68 -10.11 14.63
N GLU A 484 -8.68 -11.00 14.63
CA GLU A 484 -8.58 -12.28 13.95
C GLU A 484 -8.27 -12.14 12.45
N THR A 485 -8.85 -11.14 11.80
CA THR A 485 -8.59 -10.84 10.39
C THR A 485 -7.12 -10.47 10.14
N LEU A 486 -6.52 -9.70 11.05
CA LEU A 486 -5.09 -9.34 10.97
C LEU A 486 -4.20 -10.54 11.32
N ARG A 487 -4.66 -11.43 12.19
CA ARG A 487 -3.96 -12.65 12.55
C ARG A 487 -3.83 -13.58 11.34
N ARG A 488 -4.89 -13.74 10.57
CA ARG A 488 -4.90 -14.54 9.32
C ARG A 488 -3.91 -14.05 8.25
N ILE A 489 -3.44 -12.80 8.31
CA ILE A 489 -2.38 -12.27 7.43
C ILE A 489 -0.99 -12.77 7.87
N THR A 490 -0.83 -13.09 9.14
CA THR A 490 0.47 -13.42 9.75
C THR A 490 0.63 -14.89 10.13
N GLU A 491 -0.46 -15.64 10.12
CA GLU A 491 -0.49 -17.07 10.48
C GLU A 491 -1.23 -17.87 9.40
N PRO A 492 -0.87 -19.12 9.16
CA PRO A 492 -1.64 -20.00 8.28
C PRO A 492 -3.06 -20.19 8.82
N ASP A 493 -4.02 -20.45 7.93
CA ASP A 493 -5.41 -20.70 8.32
C ASP A 493 -5.50 -21.97 9.20
N PRO A 494 -5.97 -21.85 10.46
CA PRO A 494 -6.06 -22.98 11.37
C PRO A 494 -7.02 -24.08 10.88
N GLU A 495 -8.10 -23.71 10.18
CA GLU A 495 -9.05 -24.65 9.63
C GLU A 495 -8.42 -25.48 8.52
N LEU A 496 -7.70 -24.82 7.60
CA LEU A 496 -6.96 -25.47 6.53
C LEU A 496 -5.92 -26.46 7.08
N LEU A 497 -5.17 -26.06 8.11
CA LEU A 497 -4.19 -26.93 8.77
C LEU A 497 -4.85 -28.13 9.44
N SER A 498 -5.98 -27.94 10.13
CA SER A 498 -6.69 -29.03 10.81
C SER A 498 -7.30 -30.05 9.85
N GLN A 499 -7.89 -29.57 8.76
CA GLN A 499 -8.47 -30.42 7.70
C GLN A 499 -7.42 -31.29 6.99
N ASN A 500 -6.20 -30.75 6.87
CA ASN A 500 -5.10 -31.40 6.13
C ASN A 500 -3.99 -31.93 7.05
N LYS A 501 -4.33 -32.26 8.30
CA LYS A 501 -3.37 -32.75 9.28
C LYS A 501 -2.57 -33.97 8.79
N ALA A 502 -3.22 -34.88 8.04
CA ALA A 502 -2.56 -36.06 7.48
C ALA A 502 -1.38 -35.73 6.55
N ILE A 503 -1.48 -34.66 5.75
CA ILE A 503 -0.39 -34.21 4.85
C ILE A 503 0.78 -33.65 5.69
N ILE A 504 0.46 -32.90 6.75
CA ILE A 504 1.47 -32.35 7.66
C ILE A 504 2.19 -33.47 8.41
N ASP A 505 1.45 -34.47 8.91
CA ASP A 505 2.00 -35.62 9.61
C ASP A 505 2.88 -36.46 8.67
N ALA A 506 2.47 -36.66 7.41
CA ALA A 506 3.27 -37.35 6.40
C ALA A 506 4.60 -36.63 6.14
N LEU A 507 4.57 -35.30 5.94
CA LEU A 507 5.78 -34.50 5.77
C LEU A 507 6.70 -34.63 7.00
N HIS A 508 6.15 -34.55 8.20
CA HIS A 508 6.88 -34.68 9.45
C HIS A 508 7.56 -36.05 9.60
N GLN A 509 6.88 -37.13 9.22
CA GLN A 509 7.41 -38.48 9.24
C GLN A 509 8.54 -38.70 8.23
N GLN A 510 8.37 -38.22 7.01
CA GLN A 510 9.36 -38.38 5.92
C GLN A 510 10.67 -37.63 6.19
N PHE A 511 10.61 -36.48 6.84
CA PHE A 511 11.80 -35.69 7.16
C PHE A 511 12.32 -35.85 8.58
N HIS A 512 11.64 -36.64 9.44
CA HIS A 512 12.00 -36.86 10.85
C HIS A 512 12.31 -35.55 11.59
N LEU A 513 11.54 -34.50 11.31
CA LEU A 513 11.75 -33.16 11.86
C LEU A 513 11.72 -33.21 13.39
N LYS A 514 12.78 -32.72 14.02
CA LYS A 514 12.89 -32.62 15.48
C LYS A 514 13.12 -31.18 15.89
N GLU A 515 12.47 -30.80 16.98
CA GLU A 515 12.70 -29.48 17.55
C GLU A 515 14.15 -29.33 18.02
N ASN A 516 14.86 -28.27 17.59
CA ASN A 516 16.22 -28.04 18.02
C ASN A 516 16.22 -27.39 19.42
N PRO A 517 16.65 -28.08 20.48
CA PRO A 517 16.62 -27.54 21.84
C PRO A 517 17.55 -26.33 22.04
N LYS A 518 18.53 -26.10 21.17
CA LYS A 518 19.42 -24.94 21.22
C LYS A 518 18.72 -23.63 20.82
N LEU A 519 17.69 -23.69 19.99
CA LEU A 519 16.92 -22.50 19.60
C LEU A 519 16.10 -21.94 20.75
N LYS A 520 15.66 -22.75 21.71
CA LYS A 520 14.93 -22.29 22.91
C LYS A 520 15.80 -21.45 23.86
N LYS A 521 17.14 -21.60 23.83
CA LYS A 521 18.07 -20.87 24.70
C LYS A 521 18.55 -19.52 24.14
N SER A 522 18.29 -19.23 22.86
CA SER A 522 18.76 -18.01 22.21
C SER A 522 17.80 -16.83 22.29
N ALA A 523 16.60 -17.00 22.85
CA ALA A 523 15.74 -15.88 23.19
C ALA A 523 16.28 -15.14 24.44
N ARG A 524 17.48 -14.57 24.35
CA ARG A 524 17.87 -13.52 25.28
C ARG A 524 16.84 -12.41 25.14
N PRO A 525 16.22 -11.94 26.24
CA PRO A 525 15.39 -10.75 26.19
C PRO A 525 16.27 -9.66 25.58
N ARG A 526 15.81 -9.14 24.45
CA ARG A 526 16.42 -7.97 23.81
C ARG A 526 16.54 -6.93 24.91
N ARG A 527 17.77 -6.62 25.34
CA ARG A 527 18.00 -5.49 26.21
C ARG A 527 17.27 -4.34 25.54
N VAL A 528 16.26 -3.81 26.21
CA VAL A 528 15.62 -2.57 25.78
C VAL A 528 16.76 -1.59 25.69
N SER A 529 17.20 -1.33 24.46
CA SER A 529 18.18 -0.30 24.19
C SER A 529 17.58 0.97 24.75
N ARG A 530 18.28 1.58 25.69
CA ARG A 530 18.01 2.94 26.14
C ARG A 530 17.64 3.73 24.90
N GLU A 531 16.46 4.34 24.90
CA GLU A 531 15.96 5.17 23.81
C GLU A 531 17.04 6.19 23.44
N GLU A 532 17.68 5.99 22.32
CA GLU A 532 18.41 7.06 21.67
C GLU A 532 17.37 8.06 21.16
N PRO A 533 17.52 9.34 21.45
CA PRO A 533 16.58 10.34 20.97
C PRO A 533 16.70 10.41 19.44
N SER A 534 15.61 10.07 18.75
CA SER A 534 15.47 10.29 17.32
C SER A 534 15.50 11.79 17.05
N GLY A 535 16.67 12.34 16.89
CA GLY A 535 16.88 13.66 16.30
C GLY A 535 16.55 13.55 14.82
N SER A 536 15.61 14.35 14.38
CA SER A 536 15.38 14.63 12.98
C SER A 536 16.65 15.25 12.40
N ASN A 537 17.45 14.47 11.73
CA ASN A 537 18.46 14.96 10.80
C ASN A 537 18.01 14.58 9.39
N GLU A 538 17.49 15.54 8.70
CA GLU A 538 17.78 15.69 7.29
C GLU A 538 19.29 15.80 7.20
N ASP A 539 19.88 14.78 6.64
CA ASP A 539 21.15 14.66 5.92
C ASP A 539 21.99 13.47 6.34
N GLY A 540 22.27 12.62 5.35
CA GLY A 540 23.47 11.80 5.30
C GLY A 540 23.39 10.41 5.92
N ASN A 541 23.08 9.45 5.07
CA ASN A 541 23.47 8.05 5.18
C ASN A 541 24.94 7.93 5.69
N ALA A 542 25.10 7.58 6.93
CA ALA A 542 26.30 6.92 7.42
C ALA A 542 25.86 5.55 7.93
N ALA A 543 26.27 4.52 7.21
CA ALA A 543 26.08 3.13 7.60
C ALA A 543 26.79 2.89 8.92
N ASP A 544 26.03 2.52 9.93
CA ASP A 544 26.55 1.98 11.19
C ASP A 544 27.05 0.57 10.92
N VAL A 545 28.38 0.44 10.84
CA VAL A 545 29.07 -0.85 10.82
C VAL A 545 29.52 -1.12 12.25
N SER A 546 28.70 -1.81 13.00
CA SER A 546 29.15 -2.44 14.24
C SER A 546 28.56 -3.84 14.38
N ASP A 547 29.48 -4.76 14.65
CA ASP A 547 29.34 -6.13 15.17
C ASP A 547 29.09 -7.26 14.17
N ALA A 548 30.15 -7.54 13.42
CA ALA A 548 30.45 -8.90 12.97
C ALA A 548 31.72 -9.42 13.72
N GLN A 549 31.55 -9.81 14.98
CA GLN A 549 32.50 -10.73 15.65
C GLN A 549 31.72 -11.86 16.31
N ALA A 550 32.13 -13.05 15.92
CA ALA A 550 31.85 -14.36 16.51
C ALA A 550 30.95 -15.27 15.69
N VAL A 551 31.47 -15.87 14.65
CA VAL A 551 31.29 -17.31 14.38
C VAL A 551 32.56 -17.83 13.73
N ASN A 552 33.54 -18.16 14.52
CA ASN A 552 34.52 -19.18 14.20
C ASN A 552 34.47 -20.22 15.30
N SER A 553 33.94 -21.36 15.03
CA SER A 553 34.37 -22.72 15.45
C SER A 553 33.22 -23.72 15.21
N VAL A 554 33.59 -24.69 14.40
CA VAL A 554 33.06 -26.01 14.08
C VAL A 554 32.13 -26.04 12.89
#